data_687a1cbd762dc8c2c8d91bc90fb85855
#
_entry.id   687a1cbd762dc8c2c8d91bc90fb85855
#
_cell.length_a   1.000
_cell.length_b   1.000
_cell.length_c   1.000
_cell.angle_alpha   90.00
_cell.angle_beta   90.00
_cell.angle_gamma   90.00
#
_symmetry.space_group_name_H-M   'P 1'
#
loop_
_entity.id
_entity.type
_entity.pdbx_description
1 polymer ?
#
loop_
_entity_poly.entity_id
_entity_poly.type
_entity_poly.pdbx_seq_one_letter_code
_entity_poly.pdbx_strand_id
1 'polypeptide(L)'
;MLDKNKQIWFIGIKGTGMASLALLLHDLGYNVAGSDIEKYTFTQVPLEKVGIDVKNFDPANIKSNDEQVIVKGNAFKEDNPEVKACLDKGVKWQSYPEIGRASCRERV
;
A
#
# COMPACT_ATOMS: atom_id res chain seq x y z
N MET A 1 14.10 1.51 6.97
CA MET A 1 13.09 1.09 7.94
C MET A 1 11.81 1.88 7.76
N LEU A 2 10.69 1.28 8.08
CA LEU A 2 9.39 1.95 7.94
C LEU A 2 9.15 2.89 9.13
N ASP A 3 8.58 4.05 8.82
CA ASP A 3 8.27 5.08 9.81
C ASP A 3 6.79 4.96 10.22
N LYS A 4 6.52 4.70 11.48
CA LYS A 4 5.16 4.57 12.00
C LYS A 4 4.38 5.89 12.02
N ASN A 5 5.06 7.01 11.85
CA ASN A 5 4.42 8.32 11.71
C ASN A 5 3.87 8.57 10.30
N LYS A 6 4.21 7.71 9.35
CA LYS A 6 3.74 7.82 7.98
C LYS A 6 2.69 6.76 7.69
N GLN A 7 1.73 7.12 6.85
CA GLN A 7 0.76 6.15 6.33
C GLN A 7 1.46 5.27 5.30
N ILE A 8 1.21 3.98 5.36
CA ILE A 8 1.68 3.06 4.32
C ILE A 8 0.52 2.87 3.34
N TRP A 9 0.70 3.33 2.11
CA TRP A 9 -0.31 3.27 1.07
C TRP A 9 0.03 2.21 0.03
N PHE A 10 -0.86 1.25 -0.14
CA PHE A 10 -0.69 0.15 -1.08
C PHE A 10 -1.45 0.42 -2.36
N ILE A 11 -0.75 0.52 -3.47
CA ILE A 11 -1.37 0.58 -4.80
C ILE A 11 -1.59 -0.86 -5.25
N GLY A 12 -2.86 -1.29 -5.30
CA GLY A 12 -3.21 -2.68 -5.60
C GLY A 12 -3.27 -3.57 -4.36
N ILE A 13 -3.82 -3.07 -3.27
CA ILE A 13 -3.85 -3.74 -1.95
C ILE A 13 -4.56 -5.10 -1.97
N LYS A 14 -5.47 -5.34 -2.92
CA LYS A 14 -6.22 -6.60 -3.01
C LYS A 14 -5.42 -7.76 -3.61
N GLY A 15 -4.24 -7.51 -4.15
CA GLY A 15 -3.35 -8.59 -4.61
C GLY A 15 -2.99 -9.50 -3.43
N THR A 16 -2.85 -10.81 -3.67
CA THR A 16 -2.65 -11.79 -2.59
C THR A 16 -1.43 -11.46 -1.72
N GLY A 17 -0.28 -11.22 -2.34
CA GLY A 17 0.93 -10.85 -1.59
C GLY A 17 0.82 -9.48 -0.93
N MET A 18 0.19 -8.53 -1.62
CA MET A 18 -0.01 -7.18 -1.10
C MET A 18 -0.94 -7.18 0.11
N ALA A 19 -2.06 -7.91 0.03
CA ALA A 19 -3.01 -8.01 1.14
C ALA A 19 -2.36 -8.66 2.37
N SER A 20 -1.58 -9.71 2.18
CA SER A 20 -0.87 -10.38 3.27
C SER A 20 0.12 -9.44 3.96
N LEU A 21 0.87 -8.68 3.18
CA LEU A 21 1.81 -7.70 3.73
C LEU A 21 1.09 -6.57 4.46
N ALA A 22 -0.01 -6.08 3.89
CA ALA A 22 -0.82 -5.04 4.51
C ALA A 22 -1.34 -5.48 5.89
N LEU A 23 -1.84 -6.71 5.99
CA LEU A 23 -2.30 -7.28 7.25
C LEU A 23 -1.16 -7.40 8.27
N LEU A 24 0.00 -7.84 7.83
CA LEU A 24 1.18 -7.95 8.68
C LEU A 24 1.59 -6.59 9.25
N LEU A 25 1.68 -5.58 8.40
CA LEU A 25 2.08 -4.23 8.82
C LEU A 25 1.04 -3.59 9.74
N HIS A 26 -0.24 -3.81 9.46
CA HIS A 26 -1.31 -3.36 10.34
C HIS A 26 -1.18 -3.99 11.73
N ASP A 27 -0.89 -5.28 11.77
CA ASP A 27 -0.70 -6.02 13.02
C ASP A 27 0.50 -5.51 13.81
N LEU A 28 1.53 -5.03 13.11
CA LEU A 28 2.73 -4.43 13.73
C LEU A 28 2.51 -2.99 14.20
N GLY A 29 1.32 -2.43 14.00
CA GLY A 29 0.96 -1.10 14.49
C GLY A 29 1.15 0.03 13.48
N TYR A 30 1.37 -0.27 12.22
CA TYR A 30 1.48 0.75 11.16
C TYR A 30 0.10 1.22 10.72
N ASN A 31 0.02 2.47 10.29
CA ASN A 31 -1.18 3.02 9.67
C ASN A 31 -1.21 2.59 8.20
N VAL A 32 -2.04 1.61 7.89
CA VAL A 32 -2.08 0.99 6.56
C VAL A 32 -3.40 1.33 5.87
N ALA A 33 -3.31 1.68 4.61
CA ALA A 33 -4.46 1.87 3.73
C ALA A 33 -4.03 1.56 2.30
N GLY A 34 -4.95 1.55 1.38
CA GLY A 34 -4.60 1.30 -0.01
C GLY A 34 -5.76 1.43 -0.96
N SER A 35 -5.48 1.16 -2.21
CA SER A 35 -6.43 1.28 -3.30
C SER A 35 -6.39 0.06 -4.19
N ASP A 36 -7.50 -0.18 -4.88
CA ASP A 36 -7.60 -1.22 -5.89
C ASP A 36 -8.83 -0.95 -6.75
N ILE A 37 -9.08 -1.84 -7.71
CA ILE A 37 -10.29 -1.79 -8.53
C ILE A 37 -11.52 -2.04 -7.66
N GLU A 38 -12.69 -1.62 -8.12
CA GLU A 38 -13.93 -1.79 -7.38
C GLU A 38 -14.35 -3.25 -7.22
N LYS A 39 -13.90 -4.10 -8.10
CA LYS A 39 -14.30 -5.51 -8.10
C LYS A 39 -14.02 -6.15 -6.76
N TYR A 40 -15.04 -6.80 -6.19
CA TYR A 40 -14.90 -7.53 -4.94
C TYR A 40 -13.95 -8.72 -5.10
N THR A 41 -13.08 -8.93 -4.12
CA THR A 41 -12.17 -10.06 -4.07
C THR A 41 -12.20 -10.67 -2.67
N PHE A 42 -11.87 -11.95 -2.57
CA PHE A 42 -11.84 -12.62 -1.25
C PHE A 42 -10.79 -12.00 -0.31
N THR A 43 -9.74 -11.39 -0.85
CA THR A 43 -8.71 -10.72 -0.05
C THR A 43 -9.23 -9.46 0.63
N GLN A 44 -10.31 -8.88 0.12
CA GLN A 44 -10.93 -7.68 0.69
C GLN A 44 -11.53 -7.95 2.08
N VAL A 45 -12.07 -9.14 2.30
CA VAL A 45 -12.73 -9.50 3.56
C VAL A 45 -11.81 -9.34 4.76
N PRO A 46 -10.61 -9.94 4.81
CA PRO A 46 -9.72 -9.76 5.96
C PRO A 46 -9.23 -8.33 6.10
N LEU A 47 -9.05 -7.59 5.01
CA LEU A 47 -8.64 -6.19 5.07
C LEU A 47 -9.70 -5.32 5.75
N GLU A 48 -10.95 -5.48 5.36
CA GLU A 48 -12.07 -4.75 5.96
C GLU A 48 -12.28 -5.14 7.43
N LYS A 49 -12.09 -6.41 7.74
CA LYS A 49 -12.32 -6.95 9.07
C LYS A 49 -11.42 -6.32 10.13
N VAL A 50 -10.20 -5.96 9.77
CA VAL A 50 -9.27 -5.28 10.69
C VAL A 50 -9.34 -3.76 10.58
N GLY A 51 -10.19 -3.23 9.71
CA GLY A 51 -10.41 -1.79 9.58
C GLY A 51 -9.45 -1.07 8.63
N ILE A 52 -8.79 -1.79 7.75
CA ILE A 52 -7.94 -1.17 6.71
C ILE A 52 -8.83 -0.56 5.63
N ASP A 53 -8.63 0.73 5.35
CA ASP A 53 -9.35 1.42 4.28
C ASP A 53 -8.89 0.92 2.91
N VAL A 54 -9.85 0.48 2.11
CA VAL A 54 -9.63 0.11 0.72
C VAL A 54 -10.45 1.04 -0.16
N LYS A 55 -9.77 1.86 -0.94
CA LYS A 55 -10.41 2.88 -1.78
C LYS A 55 -10.25 2.57 -3.26
N ASN A 56 -11.00 3.25 -4.10
CA ASN A 56 -10.82 3.19 -5.55
C ASN A 56 -9.58 4.00 -5.93
N PHE A 57 -8.99 3.70 -7.07
CA PHE A 57 -7.85 4.47 -7.56
C PHE A 57 -8.22 5.92 -7.78
N ASP A 58 -7.44 6.83 -7.21
CA ASP A 58 -7.63 8.28 -7.37
C ASP A 58 -6.27 8.96 -7.16
N PRO A 59 -5.85 9.86 -8.09
CA PRO A 59 -4.58 10.60 -7.93
C PRO A 59 -4.50 11.36 -6.60
N ALA A 60 -5.64 11.79 -6.06
CA ALA A 60 -5.69 12.52 -4.79
C ALA A 60 -5.29 11.66 -3.60
N ASN A 61 -5.29 10.32 -3.73
CA ASN A 61 -4.83 9.43 -2.67
C ASN A 61 -3.32 9.51 -2.44
N ILE A 62 -2.58 9.98 -3.42
CA ILE A 62 -1.12 10.06 -3.37
C ILE A 62 -0.69 11.37 -2.73
N LYS A 63 0.05 11.28 -1.63
CA LYS A 63 0.61 12.41 -0.90
C LYS A 63 2.12 12.37 -0.99
N SER A 64 2.79 13.34 -0.35
CA SER A 64 4.26 13.40 -0.38
C SER A 64 4.90 12.22 0.39
N ASN A 65 6.14 11.93 0.08
CA ASN A 65 6.90 10.91 0.82
C ASN A 65 7.12 11.28 2.29
N ASP A 66 6.95 12.55 2.65
CA ASP A 66 7.00 12.99 4.04
C ASP A 66 5.80 12.45 4.85
N GLU A 67 4.67 12.22 4.19
CA GLU A 67 3.43 11.76 4.82
C GLU A 67 3.13 10.28 4.56
N GLN A 68 3.62 9.74 3.45
CA GLN A 68 3.29 8.38 3.01
C GLN A 68 4.51 7.60 2.56
N VAL A 69 4.48 6.31 2.84
CA VAL A 69 5.31 5.31 2.18
C VAL A 69 4.44 4.63 1.14
N ILE A 70 4.80 4.70 -0.12
CA ILE A 70 4.01 4.10 -1.20
C ILE A 70 4.58 2.72 -1.52
N VAL A 71 3.70 1.73 -1.54
CA VAL A 71 4.04 0.35 -1.93
C VAL A 71 3.25 0.00 -3.17
N LYS A 72 3.94 -0.44 -4.22
CA LYS A 72 3.32 -0.77 -5.50
C LYS A 72 3.67 -2.19 -5.91
N GLY A 73 2.67 -2.93 -6.40
CA GLY A 73 2.88 -4.21 -7.04
C GLY A 73 3.27 -4.04 -8.52
N ASN A 74 3.84 -5.09 -9.10
CA ASN A 74 4.29 -5.06 -10.50
C ASN A 74 3.15 -5.06 -11.52
N ALA A 75 1.93 -5.39 -11.10
CA ALA A 75 0.77 -5.44 -11.99
C ALA A 75 0.30 -4.06 -12.46
N PHE A 76 0.64 -3.00 -11.74
CA PHE A 76 0.21 -1.64 -12.04
C PHE A 76 1.36 -0.83 -12.58
N LYS A 77 1.11 -0.14 -13.70
CA LYS A 77 2.10 0.64 -14.43
C LYS A 77 1.60 2.08 -14.63
N GLU A 78 2.27 2.82 -15.50
CA GLU A 78 2.02 4.26 -15.71
C GLU A 78 0.60 4.61 -16.11
N ASP A 79 -0.18 3.68 -16.65
CA ASP A 79 -1.58 3.89 -16.99
C ASP A 79 -2.49 3.95 -15.76
N ASN A 80 -2.01 3.48 -14.61
CA ASN A 80 -2.75 3.58 -13.36
C ASN A 80 -2.72 5.03 -12.85
N PRO A 81 -3.87 5.63 -12.48
CA PRO A 81 -3.89 7.03 -12.05
C PRO A 81 -3.03 7.34 -10.84
N GLU A 82 -2.87 6.40 -9.91
CA GLU A 82 -2.03 6.63 -8.73
C GLU A 82 -0.55 6.50 -9.06
N VAL A 83 -0.16 5.55 -9.91
CA VAL A 83 1.22 5.45 -10.38
C VAL A 83 1.60 6.71 -11.16
N LYS A 84 0.71 7.19 -12.02
CA LYS A 84 0.91 8.43 -12.75
C LYS A 84 1.04 9.63 -11.81
N ALA A 85 0.23 9.68 -10.75
CA ALA A 85 0.33 10.73 -9.75
C ALA A 85 1.69 10.73 -9.04
N CYS A 86 2.22 9.56 -8.75
CA CYS A 86 3.57 9.43 -8.17
C CYS A 86 4.61 10.02 -9.11
N LEU A 87 4.54 9.72 -10.40
CA LEU A 87 5.46 10.24 -11.40
C LEU A 87 5.33 11.77 -11.54
N ASP A 88 4.10 12.27 -11.61
CA ASP A 88 3.82 13.70 -11.78
C ASP A 88 4.26 14.52 -10.57
N LYS A 89 4.11 13.98 -9.38
CA LYS A 89 4.45 14.66 -8.11
C LYS A 89 5.87 14.40 -7.65
N GLY A 90 6.60 13.52 -8.33
CA GLY A 90 7.95 13.12 -7.91
C GLY A 90 7.95 12.27 -6.64
N VAL A 91 6.87 11.59 -6.36
CA VAL A 91 6.74 10.70 -5.21
C VAL A 91 7.33 9.33 -5.54
N LYS A 92 8.18 8.82 -4.66
CA LYS A 92 8.82 7.51 -4.85
C LYS A 92 7.98 6.40 -4.25
N TRP A 93 8.06 5.22 -4.86
CA TRP A 93 7.41 4.03 -4.33
C TRP A 93 8.44 2.91 -4.13
N GLN A 94 8.04 1.90 -3.34
CA GLN A 94 8.83 0.70 -3.12
C GLN A 94 8.02 -0.51 -3.56
N SER A 95 8.70 -1.58 -3.92
CA SER A 95 8.03 -2.84 -4.24
C SER A 95 7.65 -3.55 -2.95
N TYR A 96 6.61 -4.42 -3.02
CA TYR A 96 6.21 -5.13 -1.81
C TYR A 96 7.29 -6.12 -1.30
N PRO A 97 8.14 -6.74 -2.15
CA PRO A 97 9.23 -7.55 -1.61
C PRO A 97 10.24 -6.76 -0.78
N GLU A 98 10.53 -5.52 -1.16
CA GLU A 98 11.43 -4.65 -0.37
C GLU A 98 10.84 -4.33 0.99
N ILE A 99 9.57 -4.00 1.04
CA ILE A 99 8.86 -3.71 2.30
C ILE A 99 8.76 -4.97 3.15
N GLY A 100 8.49 -6.12 2.54
CA GLY A 100 8.43 -7.39 3.24
C GLY A 100 9.74 -7.73 3.95
N ARG A 101 10.86 -7.49 3.28
CA ARG A 101 12.18 -7.70 3.87
C ARG A 101 12.45 -6.76 5.05
N ALA A 102 12.09 -5.50 4.91
CA ALA A 102 12.22 -4.53 6.00
C ALA A 102 11.40 -4.94 7.22
N SER A 103 10.17 -5.42 7.01
CA SER A 103 9.29 -5.90 8.09
C SER A 103 9.87 -7.12 8.79
N CYS A 104 10.45 -8.05 8.04
CA CYS A 104 11.09 -9.23 8.61
C CYS A 104 12.26 -8.83 9.51
N ARG A 105 13.05 -7.83 9.12
CA ARG A 105 14.16 -7.32 9.95
C ARG A 105 13.65 -6.72 11.25
N GLU A 106 12.54 -6.02 11.22
CA GLU A 106 11.95 -5.42 12.42
C GLU A 106 11.45 -6.44 13.42
N ARG A 107 11.12 -7.63 12.95
CA ARG A 107 10.60 -8.71 13.81
C ARG A 107 11.66 -9.50 14.54
N VAL A 108 12.90 -9.37 14.12
CA VAL A 108 14.05 -10.10 14.72
C VAL A 108 14.64 -9.44 15.97
#